data_856bb563591328a6a2bb36143c9f587c
#
_entry.id   856bb563591328a6a2bb36143c9f587c
#
_cell.length_a   1.000
_cell.length_b   1.000
_cell.length_c   1.000
_cell.angle_alpha   90.00
_cell.angle_beta   90.00
_cell.angle_gamma   90.00
#
_symmetry.space_group_name_H-M   'P 1'
#
loop_
_entity.id
_entity.type
_entity.pdbx_description
1 polymer ?
#
loop_
_entity_poly.entity_id
_entity_poly.type
_entity_poly.pdbx_seq_one_letter_code
_entity_poly.pdbx_strand_id
1 'polypeptide(L)'
;LEVKDIFDGAVVTVGMGFFVGHVVHVLAYNPQQLTDDGIMAILRVWAGFSSTGGFIGAVIGSVLFYRVMRKREYWIHADTIMFGFPFAWVFGRLGCFTAHDHIGRLSDFWLAVQFPSGSRHDLGLYEALWTMGIAGLFYLWRNKPVKPGFFLALFSATYAPIRFVMDFLRNDDMSGADVRWLGLTPAQYGMVVLTLVGVILLTKTAGVESKEE
;
A
#
# COMPACT_ATOMS: atom_id res chain seq x y z
N LEU A 1 -25.13 2.99 -1.43
CA LEU A 1 -24.10 2.01 -1.79
C LEU A 1 -24.67 0.61 -1.65
N GLU A 2 -24.53 -0.23 -2.69
CA GLU A 2 -24.92 -1.63 -2.62
C GLU A 2 -23.75 -2.44 -2.05
N VAL A 3 -24.00 -3.24 -1.01
CA VAL A 3 -22.97 -4.09 -0.36
C VAL A 3 -22.31 -5.03 -1.38
N LYS A 4 -23.10 -5.55 -2.32
CA LYS A 4 -22.61 -6.39 -3.40
C LYS A 4 -21.57 -5.67 -4.28
N ASP A 5 -21.81 -4.42 -4.66
CA ASP A 5 -20.87 -3.63 -5.48
C ASP A 5 -19.55 -3.39 -4.73
N ILE A 6 -19.63 -3.19 -3.41
CA ILE A 6 -18.42 -3.00 -2.59
C ILE A 6 -17.61 -4.30 -2.53
N PHE A 7 -18.30 -5.44 -2.28
CA PHE A 7 -17.62 -6.73 -2.20
C PHE A 7 -17.01 -7.15 -3.54
N ASP A 8 -17.79 -7.09 -4.63
CA ASP A 8 -17.30 -7.41 -5.98
C ASP A 8 -16.14 -6.50 -6.37
N GLY A 9 -16.24 -5.19 -6.07
CA GLY A 9 -15.18 -4.21 -6.31
C GLY A 9 -13.91 -4.48 -5.51
N ALA A 10 -14.05 -4.90 -4.24
CA ALA A 10 -12.91 -5.28 -3.42
C ALA A 10 -12.20 -6.53 -3.99
N VAL A 11 -12.96 -7.55 -4.43
CA VAL A 11 -12.42 -8.76 -5.06
C VAL A 11 -11.64 -8.41 -6.34
N VAL A 12 -12.21 -7.57 -7.22
CA VAL A 12 -11.54 -7.14 -8.46
C VAL A 12 -10.30 -6.31 -8.14
N THR A 13 -10.39 -5.39 -7.18
CA THR A 13 -9.26 -4.54 -6.76
C THR A 13 -8.09 -5.37 -6.24
N VAL A 14 -8.37 -6.32 -5.36
CA VAL A 14 -7.37 -7.23 -4.79
C VAL A 14 -6.81 -8.16 -5.86
N GLY A 15 -7.66 -8.77 -6.68
CA GLY A 15 -7.23 -9.66 -7.77
C GLY A 15 -6.32 -8.97 -8.78
N MET A 16 -6.67 -7.75 -9.21
CA MET A 16 -5.81 -6.93 -10.07
C MET A 16 -4.53 -6.50 -9.38
N GLY A 17 -4.58 -6.20 -8.08
CA GLY A 17 -3.41 -5.92 -7.27
C GLY A 17 -2.42 -7.09 -7.28
N PHE A 18 -2.89 -8.30 -7.02
CA PHE A 18 -2.04 -9.50 -7.07
C PHE A 18 -1.48 -9.75 -8.47
N PHE A 19 -2.30 -9.68 -9.51
CA PHE A 19 -1.86 -9.92 -10.88
C PHE A 19 -0.79 -8.92 -11.33
N VAL A 20 -1.08 -7.62 -11.20
CA VAL A 20 -0.12 -6.56 -11.61
C VAL A 20 1.10 -6.56 -10.70
N GLY A 21 0.93 -6.84 -9.39
CA GLY A 21 2.03 -6.99 -8.45
C GLY A 21 3.01 -8.06 -8.85
N HIS A 22 2.52 -9.21 -9.31
CA HIS A 22 3.36 -10.27 -9.83
C HIS A 22 4.01 -9.91 -11.18
N VAL A 23 3.25 -9.34 -12.11
CA VAL A 23 3.80 -8.89 -13.41
C VAL A 23 4.94 -7.89 -13.21
N VAL A 24 4.76 -6.90 -12.33
CA VAL A 24 5.83 -5.93 -12.01
C VAL A 24 7.01 -6.60 -11.32
N HIS A 25 6.78 -7.60 -10.46
CA HIS A 25 7.85 -8.37 -9.85
C HIS A 25 8.71 -9.07 -10.91
N VAL A 26 8.09 -9.78 -11.85
CA VAL A 26 8.82 -10.47 -12.93
C VAL A 26 9.54 -9.48 -13.84
N LEU A 27 8.85 -8.43 -14.32
CA LEU A 27 9.41 -7.54 -15.34
C LEU A 27 10.45 -6.55 -14.80
N ALA A 28 10.26 -6.03 -13.58
CA ALA A 28 11.09 -4.95 -13.03
C ALA A 28 12.15 -5.43 -12.03
N TYR A 29 11.88 -6.51 -11.30
CA TYR A 29 12.79 -6.99 -10.25
C TYR A 29 13.53 -8.27 -10.63
N ASN A 30 12.92 -9.14 -11.44
CA ASN A 30 13.51 -10.44 -11.84
C ASN A 30 13.33 -10.73 -13.34
N PRO A 31 13.81 -9.87 -14.25
CA PRO A 31 13.61 -10.05 -15.69
C PRO A 31 14.25 -11.34 -16.24
N GLN A 32 15.24 -11.89 -15.52
CA GLN A 32 15.87 -13.16 -15.87
C GLN A 32 14.90 -14.34 -15.82
N GLN A 33 13.90 -14.32 -14.92
CA GLN A 33 12.87 -15.35 -14.88
C GLN A 33 12.08 -15.45 -16.20
N LEU A 34 11.91 -14.32 -16.89
CA LEU A 34 11.24 -14.32 -18.20
C LEU A 34 12.08 -14.98 -19.30
N THR A 35 13.40 -14.84 -19.22
CA THR A 35 14.32 -15.50 -20.16
C THR A 35 14.45 -17.01 -19.92
N ASP A 36 14.38 -17.42 -18.63
CA ASP A 36 14.56 -18.82 -18.23
C ASP A 36 13.28 -19.65 -18.36
N ASP A 37 12.15 -19.11 -17.89
CA ASP A 37 10.85 -19.79 -17.82
C ASP A 37 9.84 -19.31 -18.89
N GLY A 38 10.18 -18.30 -19.68
CA GLY A 38 9.30 -17.72 -20.71
C GLY A 38 7.99 -17.20 -20.12
N ILE A 39 6.88 -17.41 -20.82
CA ILE A 39 5.54 -16.97 -20.38
C ILE A 39 5.10 -17.59 -19.04
N MET A 40 5.66 -18.75 -18.68
CA MET A 40 5.39 -19.41 -17.40
C MET A 40 5.80 -18.57 -16.21
N ALA A 41 6.82 -17.72 -16.33
CA ALA A 41 7.21 -16.78 -15.29
C ALA A 41 6.04 -15.85 -14.89
N ILE A 42 5.24 -15.40 -15.87
CA ILE A 42 4.07 -14.52 -15.65
C ILE A 42 2.87 -15.30 -15.10
N LEU A 43 2.69 -16.55 -15.50
CA LEU A 43 1.55 -17.38 -15.09
C LEU A 43 1.68 -17.89 -13.65
N ARG A 44 2.90 -18.00 -13.11
CA ARG A 44 3.16 -18.42 -11.73
C ARG A 44 2.95 -17.29 -10.73
N VAL A 45 1.72 -16.77 -10.63
CA VAL A 45 1.37 -15.60 -9.80
C VAL A 45 1.75 -15.69 -8.31
N TRP A 46 2.11 -16.87 -7.83
CA TRP A 46 2.60 -17.14 -6.46
C TRP A 46 4.12 -17.02 -6.31
N ALA A 47 4.86 -16.83 -7.41
CA ALA A 47 6.33 -16.88 -7.42
C ALA A 47 6.99 -15.50 -7.23
N GLY A 48 6.43 -14.69 -6.36
CA GLY A 48 6.94 -13.37 -6.01
C GLY A 48 5.94 -12.25 -6.28
N PHE A 49 6.11 -11.16 -5.55
CA PHE A 49 5.17 -10.06 -5.54
C PHE A 49 5.87 -8.72 -5.29
N SER A 50 5.50 -7.71 -6.06
CA SER A 50 5.91 -6.32 -5.85
C SER A 50 4.77 -5.53 -5.21
N SER A 51 4.99 -4.97 -4.04
CA SER A 51 4.00 -4.10 -3.38
C SER A 51 3.66 -2.87 -4.23
N THR A 52 4.64 -2.28 -4.90
CA THR A 52 4.43 -1.15 -5.82
C THR A 52 3.51 -1.55 -6.98
N GLY A 53 3.77 -2.71 -7.60
CA GLY A 53 2.89 -3.26 -8.63
C GLY A 53 1.50 -3.58 -8.09
N GLY A 54 1.42 -4.06 -6.85
CA GLY A 54 0.16 -4.34 -6.14
C GLY A 54 -0.71 -3.09 -5.99
N PHE A 55 -0.13 -1.97 -5.56
CA PHE A 55 -0.85 -0.69 -5.46
C PHE A 55 -1.31 -0.18 -6.83
N ILE A 56 -0.45 -0.24 -7.84
CA ILE A 56 -0.81 0.15 -9.22
C ILE A 56 -1.98 -0.71 -9.71
N GLY A 57 -1.89 -2.02 -9.53
CA GLY A 57 -2.94 -2.96 -9.93
C GLY A 57 -4.26 -2.72 -9.18
N ALA A 58 -4.21 -2.41 -7.89
CA ALA A 58 -5.39 -2.08 -7.10
C ALA A 58 -6.08 -0.80 -7.62
N VAL A 59 -5.32 0.24 -7.95
CA VAL A 59 -5.88 1.46 -8.56
C VAL A 59 -6.51 1.15 -9.92
N ILE A 60 -5.80 0.42 -10.79
CA ILE A 60 -6.33 0.01 -12.11
C ILE A 60 -7.62 -0.81 -11.93
N GLY A 61 -7.61 -1.81 -11.05
CA GLY A 61 -8.76 -2.68 -10.79
C GLY A 61 -9.97 -1.93 -10.27
N SER A 62 -9.77 -1.02 -9.32
CA SER A 62 -10.85 -0.22 -8.77
C SER A 62 -11.46 0.75 -9.81
N VAL A 63 -10.62 1.43 -10.59
CA VAL A 63 -11.09 2.31 -11.67
C VAL A 63 -11.83 1.52 -12.75
N LEU A 64 -11.26 0.39 -13.18
CA LEU A 64 -11.89 -0.48 -14.18
C LEU A 64 -13.26 -0.97 -13.71
N PHE A 65 -13.34 -1.46 -12.48
CA PHE A 65 -14.59 -1.98 -11.94
C PHE A 65 -15.66 -0.90 -11.79
N TYR A 66 -15.36 0.17 -11.04
CA TYR A 66 -16.37 1.17 -10.73
C TYR A 66 -16.70 2.11 -11.88
N ARG A 67 -15.68 2.62 -12.61
CA ARG A 67 -15.92 3.58 -13.71
C ARG A 67 -16.37 2.89 -14.99
N VAL A 68 -15.73 1.79 -15.39
CA VAL A 68 -15.94 1.17 -16.70
C VAL A 68 -17.03 0.10 -16.63
N MET A 69 -16.90 -0.87 -15.72
CA MET A 69 -17.81 -2.03 -15.67
C MET A 69 -19.15 -1.67 -15.02
N ARG A 70 -19.14 -0.99 -13.89
CA ARG A 70 -20.37 -0.67 -13.12
C ARG A 70 -20.92 0.73 -13.36
N LYS A 71 -20.15 1.65 -13.96
CA LYS A 71 -20.52 3.06 -14.22
C LYS A 71 -21.02 3.76 -12.94
N ARG A 72 -20.36 3.51 -11.83
CA ARG A 72 -20.67 4.07 -10.50
C ARG A 72 -19.79 5.29 -10.20
N GLU A 73 -20.22 6.09 -9.22
CA GLU A 73 -19.41 7.18 -8.66
C GLU A 73 -18.15 6.63 -7.99
N TYR A 74 -17.00 6.85 -8.63
CA TYR A 74 -15.71 6.26 -8.22
C TYR A 74 -15.30 6.67 -6.81
N TRP A 75 -15.35 7.96 -6.51
CA TRP A 75 -14.78 8.49 -5.26
C TRP A 75 -15.48 7.96 -4.01
N ILE A 76 -16.80 7.79 -4.05
CA ILE A 76 -17.58 7.23 -2.93
C ILE A 76 -17.17 5.78 -2.66
N HIS A 77 -17.02 4.98 -3.71
CA HIS A 77 -16.67 3.56 -3.58
C HIS A 77 -15.20 3.37 -3.19
N ALA A 78 -14.29 4.14 -3.81
CA ALA A 78 -12.88 4.13 -3.46
C ALA A 78 -12.65 4.53 -2.00
N ASP A 79 -13.38 5.53 -1.53
CA ASP A 79 -13.33 6.00 -0.14
C ASP A 79 -13.86 4.96 0.85
N THR A 80 -14.93 4.26 0.49
CA THR A 80 -15.50 3.17 1.31
C THR A 80 -14.50 2.02 1.47
N ILE A 81 -13.84 1.60 0.38
CA ILE A 81 -12.80 0.57 0.43
C ILE A 81 -11.60 1.08 1.24
N MET A 82 -11.18 2.32 0.98
CA MET A 82 -10.05 2.91 1.68
C MET A 82 -10.32 3.10 3.17
N PHE A 83 -11.58 3.36 3.58
CA PHE A 83 -11.94 3.40 5.00
C PHE A 83 -11.62 2.08 5.72
N GLY A 84 -11.91 0.94 5.10
CA GLY A 84 -11.61 -0.39 5.66
C GLY A 84 -10.13 -0.78 5.56
N PHE A 85 -9.39 -0.20 4.62
CA PHE A 85 -8.04 -0.64 4.28
C PHE A 85 -7.03 -0.56 5.44
N PRO A 86 -6.90 0.53 6.23
CA PRO A 86 -5.94 0.58 7.34
C PRO A 86 -6.18 -0.50 8.39
N PHE A 87 -7.44 -0.83 8.68
CA PHE A 87 -7.78 -1.89 9.64
C PHE A 87 -7.27 -3.27 9.17
N ALA A 88 -7.46 -3.58 7.89
CA ALA A 88 -6.95 -4.83 7.29
C ALA A 88 -5.41 -4.80 7.17
N TRP A 89 -4.84 -3.64 6.82
CA TRP A 89 -3.39 -3.48 6.62
C TRP A 89 -2.58 -3.69 7.89
N VAL A 90 -3.12 -3.32 9.08
CA VAL A 90 -2.51 -3.64 10.38
C VAL A 90 -2.25 -5.15 10.50
N PHE A 91 -3.25 -5.98 10.20
CA PHE A 91 -3.09 -7.45 10.27
C PHE A 91 -2.08 -7.96 9.23
N GLY A 92 -2.10 -7.41 8.01
CA GLY A 92 -1.11 -7.74 7.00
C GLY A 92 0.31 -7.44 7.47
N ARG A 93 0.54 -6.27 8.11
CA ARG A 93 1.86 -5.88 8.62
C ARG A 93 2.28 -6.64 9.88
N LEU A 94 1.35 -7.03 10.72
CA LEU A 94 1.63 -7.98 11.81
C LEU A 94 2.04 -9.36 11.26
N GLY A 95 1.42 -9.80 10.15
CA GLY A 95 1.87 -11.00 9.43
C GLY A 95 3.30 -10.87 8.92
N CYS A 96 3.66 -9.74 8.30
CA CYS A 96 5.05 -9.44 7.89
C CYS A 96 6.02 -9.45 9.08
N PHE A 97 5.61 -8.87 10.21
CA PHE A 97 6.40 -8.88 11.44
C PHE A 97 6.66 -10.29 11.94
N THR A 98 5.64 -11.15 12.00
CA THR A 98 5.79 -12.54 12.44
C THR A 98 6.57 -13.42 11.45
N ALA A 99 6.54 -13.09 10.17
CA ALA A 99 7.31 -13.78 9.13
C ALA A 99 8.76 -13.27 9.02
N HIS A 100 9.07 -12.12 9.65
CA HIS A 100 10.39 -11.48 9.60
C HIS A 100 10.89 -11.21 8.17
N ASP A 101 9.97 -10.83 7.26
CA ASP A 101 10.28 -10.60 5.85
C ASP A 101 10.70 -9.16 5.52
N HIS A 102 10.63 -8.25 6.51
CA HIS A 102 10.98 -6.83 6.37
C HIS A 102 12.04 -6.39 7.39
N ILE A 103 13.14 -7.18 7.49
CA ILE A 103 14.25 -6.90 8.38
C ILE A 103 15.00 -5.64 7.92
N GLY A 104 15.25 -4.73 8.86
CA GLY A 104 15.98 -3.48 8.62
C GLY A 104 17.45 -3.56 9.02
N ARG A 105 18.09 -2.39 9.10
CA ARG A 105 19.48 -2.21 9.53
C ARG A 105 19.69 -2.58 10.99
N LEU A 106 20.94 -2.85 11.36
CA LEU A 106 21.35 -2.99 12.75
C LEU A 106 21.02 -1.70 13.53
N SER A 107 20.50 -1.85 14.75
CA SER A 107 20.06 -0.73 15.57
C SER A 107 19.92 -1.12 17.04
N ASP A 108 20.30 -0.19 17.91
CA ASP A 108 20.02 -0.24 19.35
C ASP A 108 18.75 0.51 19.75
N PHE A 109 17.88 0.79 18.76
CA PHE A 109 16.61 1.46 19.01
C PHE A 109 15.72 0.60 19.93
N TRP A 110 15.01 1.20 20.86
CA TRP A 110 14.23 0.49 21.88
C TRP A 110 13.12 -0.43 21.33
N LEU A 111 12.66 -0.22 20.08
CA LEU A 111 11.73 -1.10 19.36
C LEU A 111 12.45 -2.06 18.39
N ALA A 112 13.79 -2.10 18.40
CA ALA A 112 14.51 -3.06 17.58
C ALA A 112 14.28 -4.48 18.08
N VAL A 113 14.23 -5.42 17.14
CA VAL A 113 13.96 -6.84 17.40
C VAL A 113 15.28 -7.61 17.33
N GLN A 114 15.45 -8.58 18.23
CA GLN A 114 16.65 -9.42 18.25
C GLN A 114 16.55 -10.50 17.18
N PHE A 115 17.45 -10.45 16.22
CA PHE A 115 17.65 -11.48 15.19
C PHE A 115 18.96 -12.23 15.42
N PRO A 116 19.19 -13.40 14.79
CA PRO A 116 20.47 -14.10 14.88
C PRO A 116 21.67 -13.25 14.45
N SER A 117 21.46 -12.29 13.54
CA SER A 117 22.47 -11.35 13.04
C SER A 117 22.62 -10.07 13.88
N GLY A 118 21.98 -10.00 15.05
CA GLY A 118 22.00 -8.83 15.94
C GLY A 118 20.63 -8.13 16.06
N SER A 119 20.57 -7.10 16.90
CA SER A 119 19.37 -6.27 17.06
C SER A 119 19.18 -5.41 15.82
N ARG A 120 17.98 -5.40 15.24
CA ARG A 120 17.65 -4.72 13.97
C ARG A 120 16.29 -4.05 14.02
N HIS A 121 16.11 -3.03 13.20
CA HIS A 121 14.78 -2.50 12.91
C HIS A 121 13.90 -3.61 12.28
N ASP A 122 12.63 -3.67 12.68
CA ASP A 122 11.62 -4.48 12.00
C ASP A 122 10.58 -3.55 11.40
N LEU A 123 10.58 -3.46 10.07
CA LEU A 123 9.72 -2.52 9.35
C LEU A 123 8.27 -3.00 9.31
N GLY A 124 8.04 -4.32 9.40
CA GLY A 124 6.69 -4.87 9.54
C GLY A 124 6.01 -4.38 10.81
N LEU A 125 6.74 -4.43 11.95
CA LEU A 125 6.27 -3.91 13.23
C LEU A 125 6.00 -2.39 13.17
N TYR A 126 6.94 -1.62 12.63
CA TYR A 126 6.80 -0.15 12.61
C TYR A 126 5.63 0.30 11.72
N GLU A 127 5.47 -0.33 10.55
CA GLU A 127 4.32 -0.07 9.69
C GLU A 127 3.00 -0.50 10.34
N ALA A 128 2.96 -1.62 11.07
CA ALA A 128 1.77 -2.03 11.80
C ALA A 128 1.35 -0.97 12.84
N LEU A 129 2.29 -0.50 13.65
CA LEU A 129 2.04 0.53 14.68
C LEU A 129 1.59 1.86 14.06
N TRP A 130 2.24 2.30 12.98
CA TRP A 130 1.85 3.52 12.27
C TRP A 130 0.45 3.41 11.66
N THR A 131 0.18 2.29 10.98
CA THR A 131 -1.12 2.06 10.37
C THR A 131 -2.23 1.91 11.40
N MET A 132 -1.94 1.37 12.59
CA MET A 132 -2.87 1.35 13.72
C MET A 132 -3.26 2.77 14.15
N GLY A 133 -2.30 3.70 14.18
CA GLY A 133 -2.57 5.13 14.41
C GLY A 133 -3.51 5.72 13.33
N ILE A 134 -3.27 5.39 12.05
CA ILE A 134 -4.14 5.83 10.93
C ILE A 134 -5.55 5.21 11.08
N ALA A 135 -5.66 3.93 11.41
CA ALA A 135 -6.96 3.28 11.65
C ALA A 135 -7.73 3.96 12.79
N GLY A 136 -7.04 4.31 13.88
CA GLY A 136 -7.61 5.10 14.97
C GLY A 136 -8.11 6.47 14.50
N LEU A 137 -7.31 7.17 13.69
CA LEU A 137 -7.69 8.44 13.09
C LEU A 137 -8.94 8.31 12.21
N PHE A 138 -9.01 7.28 11.37
CA PHE A 138 -10.19 6.99 10.54
C PHE A 138 -11.43 6.70 11.37
N TYR A 139 -11.27 5.93 12.45
CA TYR A 139 -12.37 5.66 13.37
C TYR A 139 -12.91 6.93 14.03
N LEU A 140 -12.04 7.87 14.43
CA LEU A 140 -12.43 9.15 15.00
C LEU A 140 -13.17 10.05 13.99
N TRP A 141 -12.86 9.92 12.70
CA TRP A 141 -13.45 10.73 11.62
C TRP A 141 -14.66 10.07 10.94
N ARG A 142 -15.00 8.82 11.27
CA ARG A 142 -16.04 8.01 10.61
C ARG A 142 -17.42 8.67 10.48
N ASN A 143 -17.77 9.54 11.43
CA ASN A 143 -19.07 10.21 11.49
C ASN A 143 -18.99 11.70 11.08
N LYS A 144 -17.85 12.17 10.61
CA LYS A 144 -17.71 13.57 10.19
C LYS A 144 -18.18 13.75 8.75
N PRO A 145 -18.88 14.84 8.43
CA PRO A 145 -19.28 15.15 7.06
C PRO A 145 -18.03 15.52 6.26
N VAL A 146 -17.57 14.63 5.40
CA VAL A 146 -16.42 14.83 4.53
C VAL A 146 -16.79 14.54 3.09
N LYS A 147 -16.13 15.20 2.14
CA LYS A 147 -16.36 14.97 0.71
C LYS A 147 -15.82 13.60 0.28
N PRO A 148 -16.44 12.96 -0.73
CA PRO A 148 -15.94 11.73 -1.32
C PRO A 148 -14.47 11.84 -1.75
N GLY A 149 -13.65 10.84 -1.42
CA GLY A 149 -12.21 10.82 -1.65
C GLY A 149 -11.38 11.30 -0.46
N PHE A 150 -12.02 11.71 0.65
CA PHE A 150 -11.32 12.21 1.84
C PHE A 150 -10.45 11.14 2.51
N PHE A 151 -10.98 9.94 2.74
CA PHE A 151 -10.23 8.86 3.41
C PHE A 151 -9.08 8.36 2.53
N LEU A 152 -9.27 8.32 1.21
CA LEU A 152 -8.18 8.03 0.27
C LEU A 152 -7.07 9.10 0.34
N ALA A 153 -7.46 10.38 0.37
CA ALA A 153 -6.53 11.49 0.49
C ALA A 153 -5.79 11.47 1.84
N LEU A 154 -6.52 11.27 2.92
CA LEU A 154 -5.97 11.23 4.28
C LEU A 154 -4.99 10.06 4.45
N PHE A 155 -5.35 8.86 3.96
CA PHE A 155 -4.43 7.72 3.98
C PHE A 155 -3.14 8.03 3.20
N SER A 156 -3.28 8.51 1.98
CA SER A 156 -2.13 8.82 1.12
C SER A 156 -1.21 9.88 1.74
N ALA A 157 -1.78 10.93 2.31
CA ALA A 157 -1.02 12.02 2.93
C ALA A 157 -0.36 11.64 4.26
N THR A 158 -0.91 10.65 4.99
CA THR A 158 -0.36 10.24 6.30
C THR A 158 0.54 9.01 6.20
N TYR A 159 0.21 8.04 5.34
CA TYR A 159 0.97 6.81 5.20
C TYR A 159 2.23 7.00 4.36
N ALA A 160 2.11 7.65 3.20
CA ALA A 160 3.21 7.68 2.25
C ALA A 160 4.48 8.40 2.72
N PRO A 161 4.43 9.57 3.41
CA PRO A 161 5.62 10.22 3.94
C PRO A 161 6.38 9.35 4.95
N ILE A 162 5.65 8.69 5.84
CA ILE A 162 6.27 7.84 6.86
C ILE A 162 6.84 6.57 6.24
N ARG A 163 6.14 5.98 5.28
CA ARG A 163 6.66 4.83 4.54
C ARG A 163 7.91 5.19 3.74
N PHE A 164 7.98 6.39 3.17
CA PHE A 164 9.18 6.92 2.53
C PHE A 164 10.37 6.97 3.49
N VAL A 165 10.16 7.50 4.70
CA VAL A 165 11.22 7.59 5.72
C VAL A 165 11.62 6.21 6.23
N MET A 166 10.67 5.32 6.48
CA MET A 166 10.95 3.95 6.95
C MET A 166 11.82 3.17 5.97
N ASP A 167 11.74 3.46 4.68
CA ASP A 167 12.52 2.74 3.66
C ASP A 167 14.03 2.99 3.76
N PHE A 168 14.47 4.08 4.40
CA PHE A 168 15.89 4.31 4.74
C PHE A 168 16.40 3.38 5.84
N LEU A 169 15.49 2.78 6.62
CA LEU A 169 15.82 1.81 7.68
C LEU A 169 15.94 0.37 7.16
N ARG A 170 15.66 0.13 5.87
CA ARG A 170 15.82 -1.20 5.25
C ARG A 170 17.27 -1.63 5.29
N ASN A 171 17.49 -2.93 5.38
CA ASN A 171 18.82 -3.50 5.37
C ASN A 171 19.55 -3.21 4.04
N ASP A 172 20.84 -3.03 4.13
CA ASP A 172 21.77 -2.87 3.01
C ASP A 172 22.98 -3.82 3.12
N ASP A 173 22.99 -4.64 4.17
CA ASP A 173 24.07 -5.55 4.54
C ASP A 173 23.69 -7.05 4.40
N MET A 174 22.46 -7.34 3.99
CA MET A 174 21.96 -8.70 3.79
C MET A 174 21.69 -8.98 2.31
N SER A 175 21.68 -10.27 1.95
CA SER A 175 21.27 -10.70 0.61
C SER A 175 19.81 -10.29 0.32
N GLY A 176 19.57 -9.75 -0.87
CA GLY A 176 18.24 -9.29 -1.27
C GLY A 176 17.93 -7.84 -0.89
N ALA A 177 18.96 -7.03 -0.56
CA ALA A 177 18.80 -5.59 -0.39
C ALA A 177 18.23 -4.93 -1.66
N ASP A 178 17.29 -3.98 -1.48
CA ASP A 178 16.64 -3.32 -2.60
C ASP A 178 17.63 -2.49 -3.45
N VAL A 179 17.48 -2.57 -4.75
CA VAL A 179 18.19 -1.70 -5.70
C VAL A 179 17.78 -0.24 -5.44
N ARG A 180 18.79 0.64 -5.37
CA ARG A 180 18.57 2.09 -5.18
C ARG A 180 19.02 2.85 -6.41
N TRP A 181 18.16 3.73 -6.92
CA TRP A 181 18.44 4.66 -7.99
C TRP A 181 18.55 6.08 -7.41
N LEU A 182 19.65 6.76 -7.66
CA LEU A 182 19.91 8.06 -7.03
C LEU A 182 19.74 8.04 -5.49
N GLY A 183 20.08 6.92 -4.85
CA GLY A 183 19.98 6.74 -3.39
C GLY A 183 18.58 6.36 -2.87
N LEU A 184 17.56 6.29 -3.73
CA LEU A 184 16.18 5.96 -3.37
C LEU A 184 15.76 4.61 -3.98
N THR A 185 14.90 3.89 -3.27
CA THR A 185 14.27 2.67 -3.78
C THR A 185 13.11 2.99 -4.74
N PRO A 186 12.70 2.08 -5.62
CA PRO A 186 11.50 2.27 -6.45
C PRO A 186 10.24 2.56 -5.61
N ALA A 187 10.12 1.97 -4.43
CA ALA A 187 9.02 2.24 -3.51
C ALA A 187 9.02 3.70 -3.03
N GLN A 188 10.19 4.28 -2.74
CA GLN A 188 10.29 5.67 -2.29
C GLN A 188 9.82 6.67 -3.36
N TYR A 189 10.11 6.44 -4.63
CA TYR A 189 9.56 7.26 -5.71
C TYR A 189 8.03 7.20 -5.76
N GLY A 190 7.46 6.00 -5.60
CA GLY A 190 6.01 5.83 -5.50
C GLY A 190 5.42 6.58 -4.30
N MET A 191 6.11 6.58 -3.15
CA MET A 191 5.65 7.29 -1.95
C MET A 191 5.69 8.82 -2.12
N VAL A 192 6.66 9.37 -2.85
CA VAL A 192 6.67 10.81 -3.19
C VAL A 192 5.44 11.16 -4.02
N VAL A 193 5.16 10.40 -5.07
CA VAL A 193 3.97 10.64 -5.92
C VAL A 193 2.68 10.50 -5.09
N LEU A 194 2.57 9.46 -4.28
CA LEU A 194 1.39 9.21 -3.45
C LEU A 194 1.19 10.32 -2.41
N THR A 195 2.27 10.84 -1.82
CA THR A 195 2.22 11.98 -0.89
C THR A 195 1.67 13.23 -1.58
N LEU A 196 2.20 13.57 -2.76
CA LEU A 196 1.76 14.74 -3.51
C LEU A 196 0.28 14.63 -3.90
N VAL A 197 -0.13 13.48 -4.44
CA VAL A 197 -1.53 13.21 -4.78
C VAL A 197 -2.42 13.29 -3.54
N GLY A 198 -2.00 12.68 -2.42
CA GLY A 198 -2.72 12.72 -1.16
C GLY A 198 -2.93 14.14 -0.64
N VAL A 199 -1.89 14.96 -0.62
CA VAL A 199 -1.97 16.37 -0.18
C VAL A 199 -2.90 17.18 -1.11
N ILE A 200 -2.75 17.05 -2.44
CA ILE A 200 -3.61 17.75 -3.41
C ILE A 200 -5.08 17.34 -3.25
N LEU A 201 -5.35 16.05 -3.08
CA LEU A 201 -6.72 15.58 -2.87
C LEU A 201 -7.27 16.05 -1.52
N LEU A 202 -6.44 16.04 -0.47
CA LEU A 202 -6.87 16.47 0.86
C LEU A 202 -7.31 17.95 0.87
N THR A 203 -6.59 18.83 0.16
CA THR A 203 -7.00 20.24 0.03
C THR A 203 -8.37 20.41 -0.66
N LYS A 204 -8.77 19.45 -1.51
CA LYS A 204 -10.04 19.47 -2.22
C LYS A 204 -11.19 18.80 -1.45
N THR A 205 -10.88 17.85 -0.58
CA THR A 205 -11.87 16.99 0.08
C THR A 205 -12.04 17.27 1.58
N ALA A 206 -11.12 18.01 2.21
CA ALA A 206 -11.20 18.36 3.63
C ALA A 206 -12.29 19.41 3.97
N GLY A 207 -12.95 19.99 2.96
CA GLY A 207 -14.09 20.90 3.17
C GLY A 207 -15.34 20.13 3.60
N VAL A 208 -16.17 20.74 4.44
CA VAL A 208 -17.49 20.21 4.78
C VAL A 208 -18.35 20.18 3.53
N GLU A 209 -19.02 19.06 3.27
CA GLU A 209 -20.05 19.02 2.23
C GLU A 209 -21.18 19.96 2.65
N SER A 210 -21.34 21.09 1.97
CA SER A 210 -22.52 21.94 2.14
C SER A 210 -23.72 21.10 1.71
N LYS A 211 -24.61 20.76 2.64
CA LYS A 211 -25.93 20.26 2.26
C LYS A 211 -26.58 21.40 1.48
N GLU A 212 -26.65 21.27 0.17
CA GLU A 212 -27.62 22.03 -0.61
C GLU A 212 -29.00 21.54 -0.14
N GLU A 213 -29.74 22.42 0.51
CA GLU A 213 -31.13 22.25 0.88
C GLU A 213 -32.04 22.21 -0.36
#